data_d6072ed08172faab3c4974e1f65d42f7
#
_entry.id   d6072ed08172faab3c4974e1f65d42f7
#
_cell.length_a   1.000
_cell.length_b   1.000
_cell.length_c   1.000
_cell.angle_alpha   90.00
_cell.angle_beta   90.00
_cell.angle_gamma   90.00
#
_symmetry.space_group_name_H-M   'P 1'
#
loop_
_entity.id
_entity.type
_entity.pdbx_description
1 polymer ?
#
loop_
_entity_poly.entity_id
_entity_poly.type
_entity_poly.pdbx_seq_one_letter_code
_entity_poly.pdbx_strand_id
1 'polypeptide(L)'
;MELPLGDIEEILLHNRDVIVIVDEAYVDFGAKSALELIEKYDNLLVVQTFSKSRSMAGMRIGFACGHPQLISFLNDVKYSFNSYTMDRTTLATGVAAIQDKAYFTETCEKIIATREWAKKELAALGFTFPDSKTNFIFASHKSCLAKEIFEALRQEHIYVRYFPKPRIDNHLRITVGTQEEMEKLIHFLEKYLKNHK
;
A
#
# COMPACT_ATOMS: atom_id res chain seq x y z
N MET A 1 5.56 -6.18 -0.46
CA MET A 1 6.50 -6.77 -1.43
C MET A 1 6.23 -6.08 -2.77
N GLU A 2 7.26 -5.67 -3.46
CA GLU A 2 7.19 -5.15 -4.81
C GLU A 2 7.35 -6.33 -5.80
N LEU A 3 6.59 -6.33 -6.89
CA LEU A 3 6.84 -7.22 -8.01
C LEU A 3 7.77 -6.46 -8.97
N PRO A 4 8.96 -6.99 -9.30
CA PRO A 4 9.88 -6.35 -10.23
C PRO A 4 9.25 -6.14 -11.62
N LEU A 5 9.63 -5.05 -12.30
CA LEU A 5 9.10 -4.78 -13.65
C LEU A 5 9.36 -5.91 -14.64
N GLY A 6 10.51 -6.61 -14.53
CA GLY A 6 10.81 -7.77 -15.36
C GLY A 6 9.83 -8.92 -15.18
N ASP A 7 9.37 -9.18 -13.94
CA ASP A 7 8.37 -10.22 -13.68
C ASP A 7 6.99 -9.82 -14.22
N ILE A 8 6.65 -8.52 -14.15
CA ILE A 8 5.43 -7.99 -14.77
C ILE A 8 5.50 -8.15 -16.30
N GLU A 9 6.65 -7.83 -16.89
CA GLU A 9 6.90 -7.97 -18.32
C GLU A 9 6.78 -9.43 -18.77
N GLU A 10 7.31 -10.38 -18.02
CA GLU A 10 7.15 -11.83 -18.23
C GLU A 10 5.68 -12.26 -18.22
N ILE A 11 4.91 -11.75 -17.24
CA ILE A 11 3.46 -12.03 -17.17
C ILE A 11 2.75 -11.50 -18.41
N LEU A 12 3.06 -10.28 -18.84
CA LEU A 12 2.47 -9.66 -20.03
C LEU A 12 2.77 -10.45 -21.31
N LEU A 13 4.02 -10.89 -21.48
CA LEU A 13 4.46 -11.67 -22.64
C LEU A 13 3.78 -13.03 -22.75
N HIS A 14 3.53 -13.70 -21.62
CA HIS A 14 2.93 -15.03 -21.60
C HIS A 14 1.39 -14.99 -21.56
N ASN A 15 0.77 -13.82 -21.47
CA ASN A 15 -0.68 -13.65 -21.37
C ASN A 15 -1.22 -12.60 -22.36
N ARG A 16 -0.80 -12.67 -23.62
CA ARG A 16 -1.12 -11.63 -24.62
C ARG A 16 -2.61 -11.50 -24.95
N ASP A 17 -3.36 -12.57 -24.77
CA ASP A 17 -4.80 -12.61 -25.06
C ASP A 17 -5.67 -12.20 -23.85
N VAL A 18 -5.05 -11.80 -22.74
CA VAL A 18 -5.72 -11.37 -21.50
C VAL A 18 -5.23 -10.02 -21.06
N ILE A 19 -6.13 -9.23 -20.47
CA ILE A 19 -5.77 -7.97 -19.84
C ILE A 19 -5.07 -8.26 -18.51
N VAL A 20 -3.88 -7.72 -18.33
CA VAL A 20 -3.13 -7.74 -17.08
C VAL A 20 -3.34 -6.43 -16.36
N ILE A 21 -3.96 -6.47 -15.18
CA ILE A 21 -4.18 -5.30 -14.34
C ILE A 21 -3.12 -5.27 -13.24
N VAL A 22 -2.32 -4.20 -13.19
CA VAL A 22 -1.36 -3.96 -12.13
C VAL A 22 -1.95 -2.92 -11.17
N ASP A 23 -2.25 -3.37 -9.93
CA ASP A 23 -2.75 -2.50 -8.87
C ASP A 23 -1.58 -1.82 -8.16
N GLU A 24 -1.41 -0.55 -8.43
CA GLU A 24 -0.36 0.30 -7.87
C GLU A 24 -0.85 1.22 -6.76
N ALA A 25 -1.80 0.77 -5.96
CA ALA A 25 -2.34 1.58 -4.86
C ALA A 25 -1.28 2.09 -3.86
N TYR A 26 -0.10 1.49 -3.85
CA TYR A 26 0.99 1.82 -2.92
C TYR A 26 2.31 2.18 -3.60
N VAL A 27 2.36 2.36 -4.91
CA VAL A 27 3.58 2.59 -5.69
C VAL A 27 4.39 3.79 -5.21
N ASP A 28 3.71 4.85 -4.79
CA ASP A 28 4.32 6.11 -4.36
C ASP A 28 5.22 5.99 -3.11
N PHE A 29 5.17 4.86 -2.41
CA PHE A 29 6.01 4.60 -1.23
C PHE A 29 7.35 3.94 -1.56
N GLY A 30 7.86 4.14 -2.78
CA GLY A 30 9.20 3.78 -3.21
C GLY A 30 9.30 2.52 -4.06
N ALA A 31 8.18 2.09 -4.67
CA ALA A 31 8.18 1.05 -5.71
C ALA A 31 8.38 1.66 -7.10
N LYS A 32 8.73 0.81 -8.08
CA LYS A 32 8.78 1.19 -9.50
C LYS A 32 7.42 0.96 -10.16
N SER A 33 6.97 1.95 -10.93
CA SER A 33 5.69 1.88 -11.61
C SER A 33 5.77 1.11 -12.94
N ALA A 34 4.78 0.24 -13.20
CA ALA A 34 4.58 -0.41 -14.48
C ALA A 34 4.10 0.55 -15.59
N LEU A 35 3.89 1.84 -15.27
CA LEU A 35 3.64 2.87 -16.28
C LEU A 35 4.74 2.94 -17.34
N GLU A 36 5.97 2.56 -17.01
CA GLU A 36 7.08 2.48 -17.96
C GLU A 36 6.86 1.44 -19.08
N LEU A 37 5.92 0.51 -18.89
CA LEU A 37 5.63 -0.58 -19.82
C LEU A 37 4.39 -0.34 -20.70
N ILE A 38 3.57 0.69 -20.43
CA ILE A 38 2.30 0.89 -21.15
C ILE A 38 2.45 1.10 -22.67
N GLU A 39 3.54 1.74 -23.11
CA GLU A 39 3.79 1.95 -24.53
C GLU A 39 4.23 0.68 -25.27
N LYS A 40 4.65 -0.36 -24.52
CA LYS A 40 5.11 -1.63 -25.08
C LYS A 40 4.03 -2.70 -25.13
N TYR A 41 3.03 -2.63 -24.24
CA TYR A 41 2.08 -3.71 -23.98
C TYR A 41 0.63 -3.21 -23.99
N ASP A 42 -0.08 -3.49 -25.08
CA ASP A 42 -1.48 -3.08 -25.27
C ASP A 42 -2.45 -3.77 -24.28
N ASN A 43 -2.04 -4.90 -23.68
CA ASN A 43 -2.80 -5.66 -22.70
C ASN A 43 -2.52 -5.25 -21.25
N LEU A 44 -1.70 -4.20 -21.00
CA LEU A 44 -1.42 -3.68 -19.66
C LEU A 44 -2.40 -2.57 -19.27
N LEU A 45 -2.98 -2.70 -18.09
CA LEU A 45 -3.74 -1.65 -17.41
C LEU A 45 -3.15 -1.40 -16.03
N VAL A 46 -2.64 -0.21 -15.77
CA VAL A 46 -2.14 0.21 -14.47
C VAL A 46 -3.21 1.02 -13.76
N VAL A 47 -3.53 0.65 -12.51
CA VAL A 47 -4.51 1.38 -11.69
C VAL A 47 -3.85 1.99 -10.47
N GLN A 48 -4.16 3.26 -10.19
CA GLN A 48 -3.62 4.01 -9.05
C GLN A 48 -4.75 4.72 -8.29
N THR A 49 -4.46 5.17 -7.06
CA THR A 49 -5.45 5.77 -6.19
C THR A 49 -4.89 6.98 -5.43
N PHE A 50 -5.76 7.93 -5.12
CA PHE A 50 -5.47 9.02 -4.19
C PHE A 50 -5.67 8.62 -2.72
N SER A 51 -6.22 7.44 -2.47
CA SER A 51 -6.63 7.02 -1.12
C SER A 51 -5.48 6.79 -0.15
N LYS A 52 -4.24 6.60 -0.61
CA LYS A 52 -3.08 6.24 0.21
C LYS A 52 -2.08 7.40 0.31
N SER A 53 -1.22 7.56 -0.66
CA SER A 53 -0.13 8.54 -0.67
C SER A 53 -0.62 10.00 -0.62
N ARG A 54 -1.79 10.29 -1.16
CA ARG A 54 -2.40 11.62 -1.15
C ARG A 54 -3.40 11.84 -0.01
N SER A 55 -3.57 10.87 0.89
CA SER A 55 -4.47 10.95 2.07
C SER A 55 -5.93 11.28 1.75
N MET A 56 -6.40 10.95 0.54
CA MET A 56 -7.72 11.33 0.03
C MET A 56 -8.70 10.15 -0.07
N ALA A 57 -8.62 9.20 0.86
CA ALA A 57 -9.47 8.00 0.85
C ALA A 57 -10.97 8.32 0.83
N GLY A 58 -11.39 9.37 1.52
CA GLY A 58 -12.79 9.84 1.57
C GLY A 58 -13.30 10.43 0.26
N MET A 59 -12.43 10.94 -0.59
CA MET A 59 -12.79 11.57 -1.86
C MET A 59 -13.05 10.58 -3.00
N ARG A 60 -12.74 9.32 -2.82
CA ARG A 60 -13.01 8.23 -3.77
C ARG A 60 -12.41 8.43 -5.18
N ILE A 61 -11.20 8.99 -5.26
CA ILE A 61 -10.49 9.22 -6.52
C ILE A 61 -9.51 8.08 -6.79
N GLY A 62 -9.58 7.56 -8.00
CA GLY A 62 -8.62 6.65 -8.60
C GLY A 62 -8.59 6.86 -10.10
N PHE A 63 -7.56 6.34 -10.75
CA PHE A 63 -7.41 6.43 -12.21
C PHE A 63 -6.73 5.19 -12.76
N ALA A 64 -6.89 4.98 -14.06
CA ALA A 64 -6.26 3.92 -14.81
C ALA A 64 -5.47 4.50 -15.98
N CYS A 65 -4.33 3.89 -16.28
CA CYS A 65 -3.49 4.20 -17.44
C CYS A 65 -3.26 2.91 -18.25
N GLY A 66 -3.34 3.01 -19.56
CA GLY A 66 -3.14 1.86 -20.45
C GLY A 66 -3.40 2.22 -21.91
N HIS A 67 -3.41 1.23 -22.78
CA HIS A 67 -3.69 1.42 -24.19
C HIS A 67 -5.06 2.15 -24.40
N PRO A 68 -5.18 3.09 -25.37
CA PRO A 68 -6.40 3.86 -25.61
C PRO A 68 -7.65 3.02 -25.74
N GLN A 69 -7.57 1.82 -26.36
CA GLN A 69 -8.70 0.90 -26.50
C GLN A 69 -9.21 0.41 -25.13
N LEU A 70 -8.32 0.08 -24.19
CA LEU A 70 -8.72 -0.33 -22.83
C LEU A 70 -9.40 0.81 -22.08
N ILE A 71 -8.87 2.02 -22.22
CA ILE A 71 -9.47 3.23 -21.63
C ILE A 71 -10.84 3.54 -22.25
N SER A 72 -11.01 3.30 -23.56
CA SER A 72 -12.32 3.42 -24.22
C SER A 72 -13.34 2.47 -23.60
N PHE A 73 -13.00 1.21 -23.42
CA PHE A 73 -13.90 0.22 -22.78
C PHE A 73 -14.27 0.60 -21.34
N LEU A 74 -13.31 1.12 -20.57
CA LEU A 74 -13.62 1.63 -19.23
C LEU A 74 -14.59 2.82 -19.25
N ASN A 75 -14.46 3.71 -20.22
CA ASN A 75 -15.38 4.82 -20.41
C ASN A 75 -16.77 4.34 -20.82
N ASP A 76 -16.89 3.37 -21.72
CA ASP A 76 -18.17 2.79 -22.12
C ASP A 76 -18.93 2.21 -20.92
N VAL A 77 -18.22 1.45 -20.06
CA VAL A 77 -18.78 0.93 -18.81
C VAL A 77 -19.18 2.07 -17.86
N LYS A 78 -18.29 3.04 -17.66
CA LYS A 78 -18.54 4.20 -16.80
C LYS A 78 -19.80 4.96 -17.24
N TYR A 79 -19.91 5.28 -18.52
CA TYR A 79 -21.06 6.03 -19.06
C TYR A 79 -22.36 5.22 -19.09
N SER A 80 -22.28 3.90 -19.14
CA SER A 80 -23.46 3.02 -19.06
C SER A 80 -23.98 2.86 -17.63
N PHE A 81 -23.12 3.02 -16.62
CA PHE A 81 -23.43 2.70 -15.22
C PHE A 81 -23.55 3.96 -14.35
N ASN A 82 -22.53 4.85 -14.35
CA ASN A 82 -22.50 6.07 -13.55
C ASN A 82 -21.59 7.12 -14.19
N SER A 83 -22.16 7.98 -15.02
CA SER A 83 -21.43 9.01 -15.77
C SER A 83 -20.82 10.11 -14.88
N TYR A 84 -21.46 10.42 -13.75
CA TYR A 84 -21.12 11.56 -12.87
C TYR A 84 -20.65 11.09 -11.51
N THR A 85 -19.55 10.33 -11.48
CA THR A 85 -19.03 9.70 -10.27
C THR A 85 -18.39 10.67 -9.28
N MET A 86 -17.91 11.84 -9.74
CA MET A 86 -17.20 12.81 -8.91
C MET A 86 -17.91 14.15 -8.90
N ASP A 87 -18.10 14.72 -7.72
CA ASP A 87 -18.62 16.06 -7.53
C ASP A 87 -17.53 17.14 -7.78
N ARG A 88 -17.96 18.40 -7.80
CA ARG A 88 -17.06 19.54 -8.05
C ARG A 88 -15.97 19.71 -6.99
N THR A 89 -16.28 19.44 -5.72
CA THR A 89 -15.33 19.53 -4.61
C THR A 89 -14.25 18.47 -4.76
N THR A 90 -14.66 17.24 -5.05
CA THR A 90 -13.76 16.11 -5.32
C THR A 90 -12.80 16.42 -6.47
N LEU A 91 -13.32 16.96 -7.59
CA LEU A 91 -12.50 17.31 -8.75
C LEU A 91 -11.49 18.43 -8.39
N ALA A 92 -11.96 19.53 -7.77
CA ALA A 92 -11.08 20.63 -7.40
C ALA A 92 -10.00 20.22 -6.41
N THR A 93 -10.34 19.41 -5.40
CA THR A 93 -9.40 18.90 -4.42
C THR A 93 -8.39 17.93 -5.04
N GLY A 94 -8.84 17.08 -5.99
CA GLY A 94 -7.96 16.19 -6.73
C GLY A 94 -6.92 16.95 -7.56
N VAL A 95 -7.32 18.00 -8.25
CA VAL A 95 -6.41 18.88 -9.01
C VAL A 95 -5.40 19.54 -8.07
N ALA A 96 -5.85 20.11 -6.96
CA ALA A 96 -4.97 20.74 -5.97
C ALA A 96 -3.93 19.74 -5.42
N ALA A 97 -4.34 18.49 -5.11
CA ALA A 97 -3.45 17.45 -4.62
C ALA A 97 -2.39 17.01 -5.64
N ILE A 98 -2.70 17.08 -6.96
CA ILE A 98 -1.70 16.81 -7.99
C ILE A 98 -0.70 17.96 -8.13
N GLN A 99 -1.18 19.18 -8.01
CA GLN A 99 -0.35 20.39 -8.15
C GLN A 99 0.60 20.57 -6.97
N ASP A 100 0.22 20.17 -5.76
CA ASP A 100 1.07 20.26 -4.55
C ASP A 100 2.08 19.09 -4.49
N LYS A 101 3.06 19.16 -5.38
CA LYS A 101 4.13 18.17 -5.46
C LYS A 101 5.04 18.19 -4.24
N ALA A 102 5.27 19.36 -3.65
CA ALA A 102 6.17 19.52 -2.51
C ALA A 102 5.63 18.79 -1.28
N TYR A 103 4.39 19.02 -0.91
CA TYR A 103 3.73 18.32 0.20
C TYR A 103 3.64 16.82 -0.04
N PHE A 104 3.27 16.41 -1.26
CA PHE A 104 3.20 15.00 -1.63
C PHE A 104 4.55 14.29 -1.45
N THR A 105 5.63 14.87 -1.97
CA THR A 105 6.98 14.29 -1.85
C THR A 105 7.40 14.21 -0.38
N GLU A 106 7.28 15.30 0.36
CA GLU A 106 7.64 15.37 1.78
C GLU A 106 6.91 14.30 2.61
N THR A 107 5.59 14.14 2.41
CA THR A 107 4.81 13.17 3.18
C THR A 107 5.16 11.73 2.82
N CYS A 108 5.39 11.41 1.55
CA CYS A 108 5.85 10.09 1.13
C CYS A 108 7.24 9.76 1.69
N GLU A 109 8.18 10.70 1.64
CA GLU A 109 9.54 10.53 2.18
C GLU A 109 9.53 10.29 3.70
N LYS A 110 8.70 11.01 4.46
CA LYS A 110 8.53 10.78 5.90
C LYS A 110 8.03 9.35 6.18
N ILE A 111 7.03 8.89 5.46
CA ILE A 111 6.50 7.53 5.62
C ILE A 111 7.57 6.49 5.27
N ILE A 112 8.31 6.69 4.19
CA ILE A 112 9.40 5.79 3.77
C ILE A 112 10.48 5.73 4.85
N ALA A 113 10.94 6.88 5.35
CA ALA A 113 11.98 6.95 6.37
C ALA A 113 11.55 6.25 7.67
N THR A 114 10.36 6.54 8.16
CA THR A 114 9.79 5.90 9.36
C THR A 114 9.60 4.39 9.17
N ARG A 115 9.15 3.95 7.97
CA ARG A 115 9.04 2.52 7.64
C ARG A 115 10.41 1.83 7.71
N GLU A 116 11.42 2.38 7.08
CA GLU A 116 12.76 1.77 7.05
C GLU A 116 13.38 1.71 8.45
N TRP A 117 13.16 2.72 9.29
CA TRP A 117 13.52 2.68 10.70
C TRP A 117 12.74 1.57 11.44
N ALA A 118 11.42 1.54 11.33
CA ALA A 118 10.58 0.55 12.01
C ALA A 118 10.91 -0.90 11.61
N LYS A 119 11.29 -1.13 10.34
CA LYS A 119 11.77 -2.46 9.87
C LYS A 119 13.01 -2.91 10.63
N LYS A 120 13.96 -2.01 10.89
CA LYS A 120 15.18 -2.34 11.64
C LYS A 120 14.86 -2.70 13.09
N GLU A 121 14.02 -1.90 13.74
CA GLU A 121 13.61 -2.14 15.13
C GLU A 121 12.82 -3.45 15.27
N LEU A 122 11.85 -3.69 14.39
CA LEU A 122 11.07 -4.93 14.40
C LEU A 122 11.98 -6.16 14.15
N ALA A 123 12.93 -6.08 13.22
CA ALA A 123 13.87 -7.16 12.97
C ALA A 123 14.73 -7.46 14.21
N ALA A 124 15.21 -6.43 14.90
CA ALA A 124 15.97 -6.57 16.15
C ALA A 124 15.15 -7.24 17.27
N LEU A 125 13.85 -7.03 17.28
CA LEU A 125 12.89 -7.68 18.19
C LEU A 125 12.53 -9.12 17.79
N GLY A 126 13.00 -9.62 16.64
CA GLY A 126 12.77 -10.98 16.17
C GLY A 126 11.54 -11.15 15.29
N PHE A 127 10.99 -10.05 14.77
CA PHE A 127 9.97 -10.12 13.72
C PHE A 127 10.58 -10.43 12.36
N THR A 128 9.81 -11.14 11.54
CA THR A 128 10.12 -11.42 10.13
C THR A 128 9.03 -10.84 9.25
N PHE A 129 9.40 -10.30 8.11
CA PHE A 129 8.48 -9.67 7.15
C PHE A 129 9.12 -9.63 5.77
N PRO A 130 8.33 -9.69 4.67
CA PRO A 130 8.83 -9.37 3.34
C PRO A 130 9.21 -7.89 3.24
N ASP A 131 10.16 -7.56 2.36
CA ASP A 131 10.53 -6.16 2.13
C ASP A 131 9.31 -5.36 1.65
N SER A 132 8.93 -4.36 2.42
CA SER A 132 7.75 -3.54 2.14
C SER A 132 8.11 -2.29 1.36
N LYS A 133 7.37 -2.04 0.28
CA LYS A 133 7.32 -0.78 -0.46
C LYS A 133 5.93 -0.14 -0.36
N THR A 134 5.26 -0.32 0.79
CA THR A 134 3.93 0.23 1.07
C THR A 134 3.99 1.13 2.30
N ASN A 135 2.86 1.65 2.75
CA ASN A 135 2.75 2.36 4.03
C ASN A 135 2.42 1.44 5.21
N PHE A 136 2.75 0.16 5.11
CA PHE A 136 2.59 -0.83 6.20
C PHE A 136 3.67 -1.91 6.14
N ILE A 137 3.87 -2.59 7.25
CA ILE A 137 4.73 -3.77 7.38
C ILE A 137 3.84 -4.96 7.72
N PHE A 138 3.99 -6.08 7.00
CA PHE A 138 3.26 -7.31 7.26
C PHE A 138 4.19 -8.30 7.96
N ALA A 139 4.11 -8.36 9.29
CA ALA A 139 5.12 -8.98 10.14
C ALA A 139 4.56 -10.13 10.97
N SER A 140 5.38 -11.15 11.19
CA SER A 140 5.16 -12.23 12.16
C SER A 140 6.34 -12.30 13.13
N HIS A 141 6.09 -12.75 14.36
CA HIS A 141 7.15 -12.96 15.34
C HIS A 141 7.48 -14.44 15.45
N LYS A 142 8.76 -14.77 15.64
CA LYS A 142 9.29 -16.15 15.63
C LYS A 142 8.77 -17.04 16.78
N SER A 143 8.41 -16.46 17.93
CA SER A 143 8.04 -17.21 19.15
C SER A 143 6.73 -16.76 19.81
N CYS A 144 6.14 -15.64 19.39
CA CYS A 144 4.87 -15.15 19.92
C CYS A 144 3.79 -15.14 18.84
N LEU A 145 2.59 -15.58 19.18
CA LEU A 145 1.50 -15.60 18.22
C LEU A 145 1.00 -14.19 17.91
N ALA A 146 0.75 -13.91 16.63
CA ALA A 146 0.25 -12.61 16.19
C ALA A 146 -1.07 -12.21 16.87
N LYS A 147 -1.94 -13.19 17.17
CA LYS A 147 -3.18 -12.95 17.90
C LYS A 147 -2.92 -12.41 19.31
N GLU A 148 -1.97 -12.98 20.03
CA GLU A 148 -1.65 -12.57 21.42
C GLU A 148 -1.04 -11.17 21.44
N ILE A 149 -0.11 -10.90 20.52
CA ILE A 149 0.47 -9.56 20.35
C ILE A 149 -0.62 -8.54 19.99
N PHE A 150 -1.53 -8.88 19.09
CA PHE A 150 -2.66 -8.03 18.70
C PHE A 150 -3.55 -7.68 19.89
N GLU A 151 -3.92 -8.66 20.69
CA GLU A 151 -4.78 -8.46 21.86
C GLU A 151 -4.08 -7.61 22.93
N ALA A 152 -2.78 -7.84 23.17
CA ALA A 152 -1.98 -7.04 24.10
C ALA A 152 -1.82 -5.58 23.63
N LEU A 153 -1.51 -5.35 22.36
CA LEU A 153 -1.44 -4.00 21.78
C LEU A 153 -2.76 -3.24 21.91
N ARG A 154 -3.88 -3.94 21.70
CA ARG A 154 -5.21 -3.34 21.80
C ARG A 154 -5.57 -2.89 23.23
N GLN A 155 -5.08 -3.58 24.26
CA GLN A 155 -5.25 -3.16 25.66
C GLN A 155 -4.54 -1.83 25.96
N GLU A 156 -3.43 -1.57 25.26
CA GLU A 156 -2.67 -0.32 25.38
C GLU A 156 -3.10 0.74 24.33
N HIS A 157 -4.26 0.55 23.71
CA HIS A 157 -4.83 1.44 22.69
C HIS A 157 -3.90 1.63 21.44
N ILE A 158 -3.05 0.62 21.15
CA ILE A 158 -2.25 0.57 19.93
C ILE A 158 -2.96 -0.35 18.94
N TYR A 159 -3.39 0.20 17.82
CA TYR A 159 -4.22 -0.52 16.85
C TYR A 159 -3.43 -0.94 15.63
N VAL A 160 -3.27 -2.25 15.46
CA VAL A 160 -2.74 -2.90 14.25
C VAL A 160 -3.84 -3.74 13.61
N ARG A 161 -3.61 -4.29 12.43
CA ARG A 161 -4.59 -5.18 11.79
C ARG A 161 -4.15 -6.63 11.93
N TYR A 162 -5.06 -7.47 12.42
CA TYR A 162 -4.94 -8.92 12.48
C TYR A 162 -5.95 -9.59 11.54
N PHE A 163 -5.58 -10.72 10.94
CA PHE A 163 -6.42 -11.48 10.01
C PHE A 163 -6.51 -12.94 10.47
N PRO A 164 -7.62 -13.39 11.08
CA PRO A 164 -7.80 -14.78 11.51
C PRO A 164 -8.16 -15.68 10.31
N LYS A 165 -7.26 -15.76 9.32
CA LYS A 165 -7.45 -16.57 8.12
C LYS A 165 -6.24 -17.49 7.91
N PRO A 166 -6.44 -18.73 7.43
CA PRO A 166 -5.34 -19.65 7.13
C PRO A 166 -4.24 -18.97 6.31
N ARG A 167 -2.98 -19.31 6.60
CA ARG A 167 -1.73 -18.79 6.00
C ARG A 167 -1.30 -17.38 6.45
N ILE A 168 -2.20 -16.55 6.98
CA ILE A 168 -1.90 -15.18 7.41
C ILE A 168 -2.29 -14.92 8.87
N ASP A 169 -2.80 -15.93 9.57
CA ASP A 169 -3.26 -15.88 10.97
C ASP A 169 -2.13 -15.70 11.99
N ASN A 170 -0.86 -15.82 11.57
CA ASN A 170 0.28 -15.47 12.40
C ASN A 170 1.01 -14.20 11.91
N HIS A 171 0.28 -13.27 11.29
CA HIS A 171 0.81 -12.01 10.83
C HIS A 171 0.00 -10.81 11.32
N LEU A 172 0.69 -9.71 11.55
CA LEU A 172 0.12 -8.40 11.84
C LEU A 172 0.42 -7.46 10.67
N ARG A 173 -0.58 -6.71 10.22
CA ARG A 173 -0.35 -5.57 9.33
C ARG A 173 -0.22 -4.31 10.17
N ILE A 174 0.99 -3.83 10.28
CA ILE A 174 1.38 -2.64 11.05
C ILE A 174 1.43 -1.48 10.08
N THR A 175 0.45 -0.57 10.15
CA THR A 175 0.47 0.66 9.35
C THR A 175 1.54 1.60 9.90
N VAL A 176 2.33 2.19 9.02
CA VAL A 176 3.35 3.16 9.39
C VAL A 176 2.66 4.47 9.75
N GLY A 177 2.76 4.85 11.01
CA GLY A 177 2.29 6.11 11.55
C GLY A 177 3.39 7.18 11.57
N THR A 178 3.24 8.18 12.43
CA THR A 178 4.31 9.13 12.73
C THR A 178 5.47 8.42 13.42
N GLN A 179 6.64 9.06 13.44
CA GLN A 179 7.81 8.51 14.13
C GLN A 179 7.48 8.22 15.61
N GLU A 180 6.83 9.15 16.30
CA GLU A 180 6.42 9.00 17.70
C GLU A 180 5.44 7.83 17.93
N GLU A 181 4.49 7.61 17.04
CA GLU A 181 3.56 6.50 17.12
C GLU A 181 4.28 5.16 16.94
N MET A 182 5.22 5.11 16.00
CA MET A 182 6.01 3.89 15.79
C MET A 182 6.97 3.63 16.94
N GLU A 183 7.57 4.64 17.56
CA GLU A 183 8.38 4.51 18.78
C GLU A 183 7.56 3.96 19.96
N LYS A 184 6.34 4.41 20.16
CA LYS A 184 5.42 3.85 21.17
C LYS A 184 5.14 2.38 20.92
N LEU A 185 4.88 2.00 19.67
CA LEU A 185 4.69 0.60 19.28
C LEU A 185 5.94 -0.26 19.62
N ILE A 186 7.11 0.19 19.20
CA ILE A 186 8.38 -0.53 19.43
C ILE A 186 8.64 -0.68 20.93
N HIS A 187 8.51 0.39 21.69
CA HIS A 187 8.71 0.36 23.15
C HIS A 187 7.75 -0.61 23.86
N PHE A 188 6.49 -0.65 23.44
CA PHE A 188 5.55 -1.64 23.95
C PHE A 188 6.00 -3.06 23.62
N LEU A 189 6.37 -3.33 22.37
CA LEU A 189 6.81 -4.66 21.93
C LEU A 189 8.06 -5.13 22.66
N GLU A 190 9.01 -4.24 22.92
CA GLU A 190 10.19 -4.55 23.73
C GLU A 190 9.84 -5.06 25.14
N LYS A 191 8.93 -4.39 25.83
CA LYS A 191 8.47 -4.79 27.17
C LYS A 191 7.69 -6.11 27.12
N TYR A 192 6.76 -6.21 26.16
CA TYR A 192 5.93 -7.39 26.01
C TYR A 192 6.75 -8.64 25.76
N LEU A 193 7.69 -8.59 24.82
CA LEU A 193 8.52 -9.74 24.44
C LEU A 193 9.53 -10.14 25.54
N LYS A 194 9.99 -9.23 26.39
CA LYS A 194 10.81 -9.55 27.56
C LYS A 194 10.06 -10.39 28.59
N ASN A 195 8.76 -10.16 28.73
CA ASN A 195 7.93 -10.84 29.72
C ASN A 195 7.33 -12.18 29.21
N HIS A 196 7.50 -12.49 27.92
CA HIS A 196 6.96 -13.68 27.26
C HIS A 196 8.05 -14.56 26.62
N LYS A 197 9.29 -14.44 27.13
CA LYS A 197 10.42 -15.30 26.76
C LYS A 197 10.39 -16.64 27.49
#